data_18b7872c13581f1c458d9f6f803721f9
#
_entry.id   18b7872c13581f1c458d9f6f803721f9
#
_cell.length_a   1.000
_cell.length_b   1.000
_cell.length_c   1.000
_cell.angle_alpha   90.00
_cell.angle_beta   90.00
_cell.angle_gamma   90.00
#
_symmetry.space_group_name_H-M   'P 1'
#
loop_
_entity.id
_entity.type
_entity.pdbx_description
1 polymer ?
#
loop_
_entity_poly.entity_id
_entity_poly.type
_entity_poly.pdbx_seq_one_letter_code
_entity_poly.pdbx_strand_id
1 'polypeptide(L)'
;MNNLLFTIITFYQFKKITNIIKFHAALKDMCKFNKIRGTIILAEEGINGTVAGTSKEIKLLESFLIKKGFDNLQPKYSYNKYMPFFRLKVRVKKEIVTLRSNKTDPQNIKGNHINPQDWDDLIKNDRTVLIDVRNNFEYKVGTFKGSINPKTENFTEFKKFINKNLKDFKN
;
A
#
# COMPACT_ATOMS: atom_id res chain seq x y z
N MET A 1 9.52 -5.39 33.83
CA MET A 1 9.94 -4.46 32.76
C MET A 1 8.86 -4.52 31.68
N ASN A 2 8.11 -3.42 31.50
CA ASN A 2 7.12 -3.37 30.43
C ASN A 2 7.88 -3.41 29.08
N ASN A 3 7.81 -4.53 28.38
CA ASN A 3 8.31 -4.63 27.01
C ASN A 3 7.48 -3.68 26.13
N LEU A 4 7.98 -2.49 25.94
CA LEU A 4 7.35 -1.49 25.06
C LEU A 4 7.42 -2.04 23.62
N LEU A 5 6.28 -2.53 23.12
CA LEU A 5 6.18 -2.95 21.73
C LEU A 5 5.87 -1.74 20.85
N PHE A 6 6.62 -1.60 19.77
CA PHE A 6 6.27 -0.65 18.70
C PHE A 6 5.17 -1.25 17.83
N THR A 7 4.14 -0.47 17.62
CA THR A 7 3.07 -0.79 16.68
C THR A 7 3.47 -0.26 15.30
N ILE A 8 3.41 -1.13 14.31
CA ILE A 8 3.67 -0.79 12.91
C ILE A 8 2.33 -0.85 12.21
N ILE A 9 2.01 0.19 11.44
CA ILE A 9 0.82 0.19 10.58
C ILE A 9 1.22 0.39 9.12
N THR A 10 0.58 -0.37 8.25
CA THR A 10 0.59 -0.14 6.80
C THR A 10 -0.81 0.20 6.36
N PHE A 11 -0.95 1.30 5.65
CA PHE A 11 -2.25 1.82 5.24
C PHE A 11 -2.18 2.49 3.88
N TYR A 12 -3.29 2.49 3.16
CA TYR A 12 -3.50 3.34 1.99
C TYR A 12 -4.97 3.69 1.85
N GLN A 13 -5.23 4.83 1.24
CA GLN A 13 -6.57 5.21 0.83
C GLN A 13 -6.50 6.15 -0.36
N PHE A 14 -7.24 5.81 -1.41
CA PHE A 14 -7.50 6.74 -2.50
C PHE A 14 -8.58 7.71 -2.06
N LYS A 15 -8.21 8.99 -1.99
CA LYS A 15 -9.07 10.11 -1.65
C LYS A 15 -8.44 11.40 -2.11
N LYS A 16 -9.17 12.20 -2.87
CA LYS A 16 -8.67 13.49 -3.37
C LYS A 16 -8.24 14.41 -2.24
N ILE A 17 -7.00 14.90 -2.33
CA ILE A 17 -6.40 15.87 -1.41
C ILE A 17 -6.36 17.23 -2.10
N THR A 18 -7.19 18.17 -1.66
CA THR A 18 -7.33 19.49 -2.29
C THR A 18 -6.17 20.44 -2.01
N ASN A 19 -5.55 20.35 -0.83
CA ASN A 19 -4.40 21.17 -0.45
C ASN A 19 -3.27 20.29 0.09
N ILE A 20 -2.56 19.66 -0.82
CA ILE A 20 -1.51 18.69 -0.51
C ILE A 20 -0.34 19.32 0.26
N ILE A 21 0.01 20.59 -0.01
CA ILE A 21 1.11 21.27 0.67
C ILE A 21 0.78 21.48 2.14
N LYS A 22 -0.40 22.03 2.43
CA LYS A 22 -0.85 22.26 3.82
C LYS A 22 -1.02 20.93 4.56
N PHE A 23 -1.56 19.92 3.90
CA PHE A 23 -1.73 18.59 4.49
C PHE A 23 -0.39 17.92 4.78
N HIS A 24 0.58 17.99 3.84
CA HIS A 24 1.93 17.48 4.02
C HIS A 24 2.63 18.11 5.25
N ALA A 25 2.58 19.43 5.37
CA ALA A 25 3.19 20.13 6.51
C ALA A 25 2.57 19.67 7.84
N ALA A 26 1.24 19.71 7.95
CA ALA A 26 0.52 19.31 9.16
C ALA A 26 0.76 17.84 9.55
N LEU A 27 0.75 16.92 8.58
CA LEU A 27 1.02 15.50 8.81
C LEU A 27 2.47 15.26 9.26
N LYS A 28 3.43 15.92 8.62
CA LYS A 28 4.85 15.81 8.95
C LYS A 28 5.13 16.32 10.36
N ASP A 29 4.56 17.46 10.76
CA ASP A 29 4.74 18.04 12.09
C ASP A 29 4.09 17.16 13.16
N MET A 30 2.88 16.68 12.92
CA MET A 30 2.18 15.74 13.78
C MET A 30 3.00 14.46 14.00
N CYS A 31 3.51 13.83 12.93
CA CYS A 31 4.33 12.63 13.05
C CYS A 31 5.67 12.89 13.77
N LYS A 32 6.32 14.03 13.53
CA LYS A 32 7.55 14.41 14.21
C LYS A 32 7.32 14.62 15.71
N PHE A 33 6.32 15.40 16.08
CA PHE A 33 5.96 15.68 17.47
C PHE A 33 5.70 14.38 18.25
N ASN A 34 5.02 13.43 17.64
CA ASN A 34 4.70 12.13 18.23
C ASN A 34 5.75 11.04 17.93
N LYS A 35 6.97 11.39 17.54
CA LYS A 35 8.11 10.47 17.34
C LYS A 35 7.83 9.29 16.42
N ILE A 36 6.85 9.41 15.55
CA ILE A 36 6.48 8.40 14.56
C ILE A 36 7.56 8.36 13.48
N ARG A 37 7.99 7.15 13.08
CA ARG A 37 9.00 6.93 12.03
C ARG A 37 8.44 6.04 10.93
N GLY A 38 9.03 6.12 9.75
CA GLY A 38 8.62 5.35 8.58
C GLY A 38 8.43 6.24 7.37
N THR A 39 7.70 5.75 6.38
CA THR A 39 7.49 6.47 5.12
C THR A 39 6.00 6.67 4.87
N ILE A 40 5.62 7.91 4.56
CA ILE A 40 4.28 8.26 4.08
C ILE A 40 4.44 8.94 2.72
N ILE A 41 3.67 8.50 1.75
CA ILE A 41 3.57 9.07 0.42
C ILE A 41 2.21 9.73 0.30
N LEU A 42 2.21 10.97 -0.14
CA LEU A 42 1.02 11.75 -0.46
C LEU A 42 1.00 12.03 -1.96
N ALA A 43 -0.16 11.92 -2.57
CA ALA A 43 -0.44 12.43 -3.91
C ALA A 43 -1.83 13.08 -3.90
N GLU A 44 -2.17 13.81 -4.95
CA GLU A 44 -3.53 14.39 -5.07
C GLU A 44 -4.62 13.32 -4.99
N GLU A 45 -4.31 12.10 -5.43
CA GLU A 45 -5.20 10.95 -5.44
C GLU A 45 -5.34 10.23 -4.09
N GLY A 46 -4.46 10.53 -3.08
CA GLY A 46 -4.56 9.83 -1.79
C GLY A 46 -3.30 9.79 -0.93
N ILE A 47 -3.29 8.81 -0.04
CA ILE A 47 -2.21 8.55 0.93
C ILE A 47 -1.82 7.08 0.92
N ASN A 48 -0.54 6.80 1.08
CA ASN A 48 0.02 5.46 1.29
C ASN A 48 1.17 5.55 2.29
N GLY A 49 1.24 4.64 3.25
CA GLY A 49 2.31 4.69 4.24
C GLY A 49 2.51 3.41 5.02
N THR A 50 3.76 3.25 5.48
CA THR A 50 4.12 2.29 6.52
C THR A 50 4.93 3.03 7.57
N VAL A 51 4.43 3.06 8.80
CA VAL A 51 5.03 3.80 9.92
C VAL A 51 4.95 3.02 11.21
N ALA A 52 5.80 3.38 12.16
CA ALA A 52 5.84 2.79 13.49
C ALA A 52 5.94 3.87 14.57
N GLY A 53 5.36 3.55 15.70
CA GLY A 53 5.39 4.30 16.94
C GLY A 53 4.89 3.46 18.09
N THR A 54 4.77 4.00 19.28
CA THR A 54 4.03 3.35 20.37
C THR A 54 2.55 3.25 20.01
N SER A 55 1.81 2.34 20.61
CA SER A 55 0.36 2.22 20.36
C SER A 55 -0.40 3.53 20.56
N LYS A 56 0.02 4.36 21.51
CA LYS A 56 -0.55 5.70 21.75
C LYS A 56 -0.30 6.64 20.56
N GLU A 57 0.93 6.67 20.07
CA GLU A 57 1.33 7.54 18.95
C GLU A 57 0.64 7.15 17.65
N ILE A 58 0.50 5.85 17.40
CA ILE A 58 -0.22 5.35 16.23
C ILE A 58 -1.71 5.71 16.29
N LYS A 59 -2.38 5.55 17.43
CA LYS A 59 -3.77 5.99 17.60
C LYS A 59 -3.97 7.49 17.36
N LEU A 60 -2.98 8.32 17.76
CA LEU A 60 -3.02 9.75 17.46
C LEU A 60 -2.92 10.03 15.95
N LEU A 61 -2.07 9.27 15.22
CA LEU A 61 -1.99 9.37 13.77
C LEU A 61 -3.31 8.98 13.10
N GLU A 62 -3.90 7.87 13.51
CA GLU A 62 -5.17 7.41 12.98
C GLU A 62 -6.28 8.45 13.20
N SER A 63 -6.38 8.96 14.42
CA SER A 63 -7.34 10.02 14.77
C SER A 63 -7.10 11.29 13.96
N PHE A 64 -5.85 11.67 13.70
CA PHE A 64 -5.51 12.80 12.86
C PHE A 64 -5.97 12.56 11.42
N LEU A 65 -5.69 11.38 10.85
CA LEU A 65 -6.08 11.03 9.48
C LEU A 65 -7.61 10.99 9.32
N ILE A 66 -8.32 10.41 10.28
CA ILE A 66 -9.80 10.40 10.31
C ILE A 66 -10.35 11.83 10.31
N LYS A 67 -9.82 12.72 11.16
CA LYS A 67 -10.20 14.16 11.19
C LYS A 67 -9.92 14.88 9.87
N LYS A 68 -8.99 14.38 9.06
CA LYS A 68 -8.72 14.86 7.70
C LYS A 68 -9.56 14.15 6.63
N GLY A 69 -10.51 13.30 7.08
CA GLY A 69 -11.46 12.60 6.26
C GLY A 69 -10.94 11.31 5.64
N PHE A 70 -9.81 10.77 6.13
CA PHE A 70 -9.33 9.43 5.78
C PHE A 70 -9.96 8.42 6.76
N ASP A 71 -11.20 8.08 6.55
CA ASP A 71 -12.05 7.26 7.42
C ASP A 71 -12.12 5.78 6.99
N ASN A 72 -11.54 5.45 5.84
CA ASN A 72 -11.56 4.09 5.27
C ASN A 72 -10.14 3.57 4.98
N LEU A 73 -9.22 3.79 5.90
CA LEU A 73 -7.80 3.41 5.73
C LEU A 73 -7.55 1.90 5.77
N GLN A 74 -8.36 1.14 6.51
CA GLN A 74 -8.21 -0.30 6.76
C GLN A 74 -6.74 -0.70 7.08
N PRO A 75 -6.15 -0.16 8.14
CA PRO A 75 -4.74 -0.37 8.43
C PRO A 75 -4.44 -1.83 8.78
N LYS A 76 -3.31 -2.34 8.29
CA LYS A 76 -2.75 -3.63 8.71
C LYS A 76 -1.74 -3.38 9.81
N TYR A 77 -1.85 -4.12 10.91
CA TYR A 77 -1.00 -3.97 12.09
C TYR A 77 0.03 -5.08 12.18
N SER A 78 1.22 -4.71 12.64
CA SER A 78 2.24 -5.65 13.13
C SER A 78 3.00 -5.03 14.30
N TYR A 79 3.79 -5.82 15.01
CA TYR A 79 4.44 -5.41 16.25
C TYR A 79 5.90 -5.80 16.24
N ASN A 80 6.74 -4.96 16.85
CA ASN A 80 8.17 -5.25 17.01
C ASN A 80 8.68 -4.71 18.36
N LYS A 81 9.68 -5.37 18.93
CA LYS A 81 10.36 -4.93 20.16
C LYS A 81 11.18 -3.66 19.95
N TYR A 82 11.68 -3.43 18.75
CA TYR A 82 12.54 -2.32 18.40
C TYR A 82 11.87 -1.45 17.35
N MET A 83 12.20 -0.14 17.34
CA MET A 83 11.75 0.77 16.29
C MET A 83 12.34 0.32 14.94
N PRO A 84 11.50 -0.14 13.99
CA PRO A 84 12.00 -0.73 12.74
C PRO A 84 12.46 0.31 11.71
N PHE A 85 12.15 1.58 11.93
CA PHE A 85 12.46 2.65 10.99
C PHE A 85 13.45 3.64 11.57
N PHE A 86 14.46 4.01 10.78
CA PHE A 86 15.50 4.93 11.19
C PHE A 86 14.99 6.38 11.31
N ARG A 87 14.13 6.80 10.36
CA ARG A 87 13.64 8.18 10.26
C ARG A 87 12.23 8.27 9.69
N LEU A 88 11.60 9.43 9.92
CA LEU A 88 10.37 9.81 9.25
C LEU A 88 10.67 10.35 7.83
N LYS A 89 9.92 9.87 6.84
CA LYS A 89 9.88 10.41 5.48
C LYS A 89 8.43 10.66 5.09
N VAL A 90 8.03 11.93 4.96
CA VAL A 90 6.75 12.29 4.34
C VAL A 90 7.07 12.92 2.99
N ARG A 91 6.58 12.33 1.92
CA ARG A 91 6.91 12.72 0.54
C ARG A 91 5.65 12.98 -0.27
N VAL A 92 5.66 14.06 -1.04
CA VAL A 92 4.67 14.30 -2.08
C VAL A 92 5.18 13.67 -3.38
N LYS A 93 4.34 12.87 -4.02
CA LYS A 93 4.58 12.26 -5.33
C LYS A 93 3.41 12.51 -6.27
N LYS A 94 3.54 12.16 -7.54
CA LYS A 94 2.44 12.24 -8.52
C LYS A 94 1.36 11.19 -8.26
N GLU A 95 1.76 10.00 -7.79
CA GLU A 95 0.90 8.85 -7.52
C GLU A 95 1.27 8.22 -6.18
N ILE A 96 0.30 7.69 -5.42
CA ILE A 96 0.57 6.94 -4.17
C ILE A 96 1.05 5.52 -4.45
N VAL A 97 0.67 4.96 -5.61
CA VAL A 97 1.20 3.70 -6.17
C VAL A 97 1.63 4.01 -7.60
N THR A 98 2.92 3.89 -7.88
CA THR A 98 3.48 4.34 -9.17
C THR A 98 3.09 3.38 -10.29
N LEU A 99 2.03 3.66 -11.02
CA LEU A 99 1.61 2.94 -12.22
C LEU A 99 1.92 3.69 -13.52
N ARG A 100 2.06 5.02 -13.46
CA ARG A 100 2.30 5.92 -14.60
C ARG A 100 1.25 5.70 -15.72
N SER A 101 -0.02 5.63 -15.35
CA SER A 101 -1.12 5.43 -16.29
C SER A 101 -2.18 6.50 -16.15
N ASN A 102 -2.36 7.31 -17.19
CA ASN A 102 -3.43 8.32 -17.25
C ASN A 102 -4.83 7.70 -17.47
N LYS A 103 -4.91 6.39 -17.67
CA LYS A 103 -6.18 5.67 -17.97
C LYS A 103 -6.72 4.90 -16.75
N THR A 104 -6.03 4.92 -15.63
CA THR A 104 -6.48 4.23 -14.42
C THR A 104 -7.14 5.23 -13.48
N ASP A 105 -8.37 4.94 -13.12
CA ASP A 105 -9.10 5.64 -12.06
C ASP A 105 -9.28 4.68 -10.87
N PRO A 106 -8.34 4.68 -9.92
CA PRO A 106 -8.39 3.75 -8.80
C PRO A 106 -9.50 4.06 -7.79
N GLN A 107 -10.20 5.18 -7.94
CA GLN A 107 -11.37 5.50 -7.11
C GLN A 107 -12.63 4.81 -7.62
N ASN A 108 -12.80 4.71 -8.94
CA ASN A 108 -14.01 4.20 -9.58
C ASN A 108 -13.85 2.80 -10.19
N ILE A 109 -12.61 2.40 -10.56
CA ILE A 109 -12.33 1.09 -11.18
C ILE A 109 -11.49 0.27 -10.21
N LYS A 110 -12.13 -0.58 -9.42
CA LYS A 110 -11.48 -1.49 -8.47
C LYS A 110 -11.76 -2.94 -8.87
N GLY A 111 -10.74 -3.79 -8.74
CA GLY A 111 -10.95 -5.23 -8.75
C GLY A 111 -11.68 -5.71 -7.49
N ASN A 112 -12.25 -6.88 -7.54
CA ASN A 112 -12.84 -7.52 -6.38
C ASN A 112 -11.74 -8.10 -5.48
N HIS A 113 -11.85 -7.84 -4.17
CA HIS A 113 -11.03 -8.53 -3.19
C HIS A 113 -11.62 -9.91 -2.92
N ILE A 114 -10.79 -10.92 -2.97
CA ILE A 114 -11.17 -12.31 -2.67
C ILE A 114 -10.80 -12.61 -1.22
N ASN A 115 -11.74 -13.21 -0.48
CA ASN A 115 -11.46 -13.63 0.88
C ASN A 115 -10.48 -14.81 0.89
N PRO A 116 -9.66 -14.97 1.94
CA PRO A 116 -8.73 -16.10 2.05
C PRO A 116 -9.40 -17.47 1.97
N GLN A 117 -10.66 -17.60 2.43
CA GLN A 117 -11.43 -18.84 2.38
C GLN A 117 -11.78 -19.25 0.93
N ASP A 118 -12.00 -18.27 0.05
CA ASP A 118 -12.43 -18.49 -1.34
C ASP A 118 -11.24 -18.60 -2.30
N TRP A 119 -10.02 -18.32 -1.79
CA TRP A 119 -8.82 -18.21 -2.60
C TRP A 119 -8.42 -19.52 -3.28
N ASP A 120 -8.42 -20.62 -2.51
CA ASP A 120 -7.97 -21.93 -2.99
C ASP A 120 -8.88 -22.47 -4.11
N ASP A 121 -10.18 -22.24 -4.02
CA ASP A 121 -11.14 -22.68 -5.04
C ASP A 121 -11.01 -21.82 -6.30
N LEU A 122 -10.77 -20.51 -6.12
CA LEU A 122 -10.57 -19.62 -7.25
C LEU A 122 -9.32 -19.99 -8.06
N ILE A 123 -8.18 -20.23 -7.42
CA ILE A 123 -6.92 -20.53 -8.11
C ILE A 123 -6.86 -21.93 -8.73
N LYS A 124 -7.73 -22.87 -8.29
CA LYS A 124 -7.88 -24.19 -8.89
C LYS A 124 -8.77 -24.21 -10.12
N ASN A 125 -9.52 -23.15 -10.36
CA ASN A 125 -10.41 -23.05 -11.50
C ASN A 125 -9.61 -22.85 -12.79
N ASP A 126 -9.82 -23.71 -13.80
CA ASP A 126 -9.09 -23.69 -15.08
C ASP A 126 -9.26 -22.37 -15.87
N ARG A 127 -10.30 -21.58 -15.56
CA ARG A 127 -10.52 -20.26 -16.15
C ARG A 127 -9.82 -19.13 -15.41
N THR A 128 -9.07 -19.44 -14.34
CA THR A 128 -8.37 -18.45 -13.54
C THR A 128 -6.91 -18.36 -13.95
N VAL A 129 -6.48 -17.16 -14.30
CA VAL A 129 -5.06 -16.85 -14.52
C VAL A 129 -4.52 -16.14 -13.30
N LEU A 130 -3.57 -16.78 -12.61
CA LEU A 130 -2.91 -16.21 -11.42
C LEU A 130 -1.62 -15.51 -11.84
N ILE A 131 -1.50 -14.24 -11.53
CA ILE A 131 -0.33 -13.43 -11.86
C ILE A 131 0.24 -12.80 -10.59
N ASP A 132 1.51 -13.05 -10.29
CA ASP A 132 2.20 -12.39 -9.18
C ASP A 132 2.76 -11.04 -9.65
N VAL A 133 2.07 -9.96 -9.30
CA VAL A 133 2.42 -8.59 -9.74
C VAL A 133 3.52 -7.92 -8.92
N ARG A 134 4.11 -8.64 -7.96
CA ARG A 134 5.26 -8.14 -7.19
C ARG A 134 6.51 -8.08 -8.05
N ASN A 135 7.60 -7.50 -7.51
CA ASN A 135 8.89 -7.47 -8.19
C ASN A 135 9.46 -8.88 -8.38
N ASN A 136 10.25 -9.07 -9.42
CA ASN A 136 10.85 -10.36 -9.77
C ASN A 136 11.66 -11.00 -8.62
N PHE A 137 12.33 -10.20 -7.79
CA PHE A 137 13.08 -10.74 -6.63
C PHE A 137 12.12 -11.31 -5.56
N GLU A 138 10.96 -10.70 -5.34
CA GLU A 138 9.95 -11.17 -4.38
C GLU A 138 9.31 -12.48 -4.85
N TYR A 139 9.06 -12.61 -6.15
CA TYR A 139 8.63 -13.86 -6.77
C TYR A 139 9.61 -15.00 -6.51
N LYS A 140 10.93 -14.74 -6.66
CA LYS A 140 11.98 -15.73 -6.40
C LYS A 140 12.10 -16.15 -4.93
N VAL A 141 11.76 -15.29 -4.00
CA VAL A 141 11.73 -15.60 -2.56
C VAL A 141 10.59 -16.55 -2.23
N GLY A 142 9.45 -16.40 -2.90
CA GLY A 142 8.29 -17.27 -2.74
C GLY A 142 7.07 -16.70 -3.44
N THR A 143 6.26 -17.59 -4.03
CA THR A 143 5.06 -17.26 -4.76
C THR A 143 4.02 -18.37 -4.65
N PHE A 144 2.79 -18.12 -5.10
CA PHE A 144 1.76 -19.16 -5.19
C PHE A 144 2.07 -20.12 -6.33
N LYS A 145 1.84 -21.42 -6.09
CA LYS A 145 2.01 -22.45 -7.11
C LYS A 145 1.18 -22.14 -8.34
N GLY A 146 1.80 -22.21 -9.51
CA GLY A 146 1.14 -21.95 -10.79
C GLY A 146 1.01 -20.47 -11.16
N SER A 147 1.49 -19.53 -10.33
CA SER A 147 1.45 -18.12 -10.68
C SER A 147 2.42 -17.77 -11.80
N ILE A 148 1.98 -16.89 -12.68
CA ILE A 148 2.80 -16.33 -13.76
C ILE A 148 3.69 -15.23 -13.19
N ASN A 149 4.99 -15.30 -13.53
CA ASN A 149 5.94 -14.25 -13.22
C ASN A 149 6.07 -13.26 -14.39
N PRO A 150 5.62 -12.02 -14.27
CA PRO A 150 5.81 -10.98 -15.29
C PRO A 150 7.29 -10.58 -15.50
N LYS A 151 8.20 -11.00 -14.60
CA LYS A 151 9.62 -10.65 -14.59
C LYS A 151 9.87 -9.14 -14.53
N THR A 152 9.03 -8.43 -13.80
CA THR A 152 9.11 -6.97 -13.66
C THR A 152 10.01 -6.58 -12.49
N GLU A 153 10.82 -5.55 -12.67
CA GLU A 153 11.64 -4.96 -11.61
C GLU A 153 10.89 -3.84 -10.86
N ASN A 154 9.81 -3.34 -11.48
CA ASN A 154 8.93 -2.35 -10.87
C ASN A 154 7.51 -2.44 -11.45
N PHE A 155 6.54 -1.94 -10.69
CA PHE A 155 5.12 -2.03 -11.04
C PHE A 155 4.75 -1.34 -12.37
N THR A 156 5.52 -0.35 -12.82
CA THR A 156 5.24 0.33 -14.11
C THR A 156 5.45 -0.55 -15.33
N GLU A 157 6.28 -1.60 -15.21
CA GLU A 157 6.54 -2.55 -16.30
C GLU A 157 5.38 -3.53 -16.47
N PHE A 158 4.58 -3.75 -15.43
CA PHE A 158 3.44 -4.65 -15.44
C PHE A 158 2.42 -4.28 -16.53
N LYS A 159 2.23 -2.99 -16.79
CA LYS A 159 1.36 -2.52 -17.87
C LYS A 159 1.80 -3.03 -19.25
N LYS A 160 3.11 -3.06 -19.51
CA LYS A 160 3.66 -3.59 -20.78
C LYS A 160 3.40 -5.10 -20.89
N PHE A 161 3.60 -5.81 -19.80
CA PHE A 161 3.33 -7.24 -19.72
C PHE A 161 1.86 -7.55 -20.02
N ILE A 162 0.91 -6.90 -19.36
CA ILE A 162 -0.52 -7.11 -19.58
C ILE A 162 -0.90 -6.79 -21.03
N ASN A 163 -0.48 -5.67 -21.58
CA ASN A 163 -0.81 -5.28 -22.96
C ASN A 163 -0.30 -6.30 -23.99
N LYS A 164 0.86 -6.91 -23.73
CA LYS A 164 1.43 -7.95 -24.61
C LYS A 164 0.68 -9.26 -24.55
N ASN A 165 0.21 -9.67 -23.38
CA ASN A 165 -0.37 -11.00 -23.13
C ASN A 165 -1.90 -10.97 -22.98
N LEU A 166 -2.55 -9.81 -23.17
CA LEU A 166 -3.99 -9.65 -22.91
C LEU A 166 -4.87 -10.57 -23.78
N LYS A 167 -4.42 -10.90 -25.01
CA LYS A 167 -5.16 -11.80 -25.92
C LYS A 167 -5.15 -13.25 -25.39
N ASP A 168 -4.01 -13.68 -24.83
CA ASP A 168 -3.82 -15.03 -24.31
C ASP A 168 -4.62 -15.26 -23.02
N PHE A 169 -4.95 -14.20 -22.29
CA PHE A 169 -5.73 -14.24 -21.04
C PHE A 169 -7.25 -14.11 -21.25
N LYS A 170 -7.71 -13.86 -22.48
CA LYS A 170 -9.13 -13.69 -22.82
C LYS A 170 -9.75 -14.91 -23.47
N ASN A 171 -8.95 -15.90 -23.82
CA ASN A 171 -9.37 -17.19 -24.35
C ASN A 171 -9.44 -18.22 -23.22
#